data_7d74ff7e4cab54c5001ef2ba48445682
#
_entry.id   7d74ff7e4cab54c5001ef2ba48445682
#
_cell.length_a   1.000
_cell.length_b   1.000
_cell.length_c   1.000
_cell.angle_alpha   90.00
_cell.angle_beta   90.00
_cell.angle_gamma   90.00
#
_symmetry.space_group_name_H-M   'P 1'
#
loop_
_entity.id
_entity.type
_entity.pdbx_description
1 polymer ?
#
loop_
_entity_poly.entity_id
_entity_poly.type
_entity_poly.pdbx_seq_one_letter_code
_entity_poly.pdbx_strand_id
1 'polypeptide(L)'
;MMCGGKIMATAPSMGKLIYHITSIDNLPSILKFGLLSRKCILQNHDIHFTDIADPEILSKRERYKEALSQYVLFHFFAKNPFDGAVCEKYGSENMAIIAVWRSICEHNNYQIIPSHPLDSDAPDLYSYGEGFKKVRWNILDDREHRDYKNAEIRKACMAECVVKGCVPVSDFAYIYVYSERAKEKILKMENAVAIKDRIQVMPSMFPISR
;
A
#
# COMPACT_ATOMS: atom_id res chain seq x y z
N MET A 1 -0.15 -4.17 40.69
CA MET A 1 0.78 -3.92 39.59
C MET A 1 0.26 -4.68 38.38
N MET A 2 -0.41 -3.99 37.46
CA MET A 2 -0.82 -4.61 36.19
C MET A 2 0.33 -4.43 35.19
N CYS A 3 0.99 -5.54 34.85
CA CYS A 3 1.96 -5.54 33.76
C CYS A 3 1.21 -5.32 32.46
N GLY A 4 1.28 -4.11 31.91
CA GLY A 4 0.82 -3.81 30.58
C GLY A 4 1.68 -4.55 29.55
N GLY A 5 1.23 -5.75 29.15
CA GLY A 5 1.84 -6.50 28.07
C GLY A 5 1.78 -5.64 26.80
N LYS A 6 2.92 -5.13 26.33
CA LYS A 6 3.07 -4.54 25.03
C LYS A 6 2.64 -5.60 24.01
N ILE A 7 1.46 -5.44 23.39
CA ILE A 7 1.08 -6.29 22.26
C ILE A 7 2.14 -6.05 21.18
N MET A 8 3.07 -7.00 21.07
CA MET A 8 4.09 -6.93 20.02
C MET A 8 3.38 -7.05 18.67
N ALA A 9 3.48 -6.01 17.87
CA ALA A 9 2.91 -6.03 16.55
C ALA A 9 3.53 -7.18 15.72
N THR A 10 2.71 -7.95 15.02
CA THR A 10 3.14 -9.10 14.21
C THR A 10 4.25 -8.74 13.24
N ALA A 11 5.30 -9.55 13.14
CA ALA A 11 6.38 -9.37 12.18
C ALA A 11 5.83 -9.33 10.74
N PRO A 12 6.35 -8.47 9.84
CA PRO A 12 5.89 -8.40 8.45
C PRO A 12 5.87 -9.73 7.71
N SER A 13 6.83 -10.62 7.94
CA SER A 13 6.85 -11.97 7.36
C SER A 13 5.64 -12.82 7.75
N MET A 14 5.15 -12.65 8.99
CA MET A 14 4.00 -13.36 9.56
C MET A 14 2.68 -12.61 9.35
N GLY A 15 2.73 -11.43 8.76
CA GLY A 15 1.55 -10.61 8.49
C GLY A 15 0.60 -11.28 7.50
N LYS A 16 -0.70 -11.07 7.69
CA LYS A 16 -1.75 -11.65 6.84
C LYS A 16 -2.26 -10.70 5.76
N LEU A 17 -1.81 -9.45 5.76
CA LEU A 17 -2.29 -8.38 4.89
C LEU A 17 -1.14 -7.77 4.08
N ILE A 18 -1.50 -7.22 2.93
CA ILE A 18 -0.70 -6.27 2.15
C ILE A 18 -1.43 -4.94 2.11
N TYR A 19 -0.72 -3.82 1.87
CA TYR A 19 -1.20 -2.48 2.11
C TYR A 19 -0.93 -1.55 0.93
N HIS A 20 -1.93 -0.78 0.54
CA HIS A 20 -1.84 0.27 -0.48
C HIS A 20 -2.29 1.60 0.14
N ILE A 21 -1.42 2.60 0.18
CA ILE A 21 -1.78 3.95 0.62
C ILE A 21 -2.30 4.77 -0.55
N THR A 22 -3.37 5.54 -0.32
CA THR A 22 -3.98 6.42 -1.32
C THR A 22 -4.57 7.68 -0.66
N SER A 23 -4.83 8.73 -1.44
CA SER A 23 -5.62 9.87 -0.96
C SER A 23 -7.08 9.44 -0.68
N ILE A 24 -7.68 9.98 0.39
CA ILE A 24 -9.11 9.82 0.64
C ILE A 24 -9.94 10.35 -0.54
N ASP A 25 -9.46 11.36 -1.26
CA ASP A 25 -10.16 11.95 -2.39
C ASP A 25 -10.22 11.00 -3.62
N ASN A 26 -9.42 9.93 -3.65
CA ASN A 26 -9.50 8.89 -4.67
C ASN A 26 -10.57 7.82 -4.37
N LEU A 27 -11.04 7.74 -3.11
CA LEU A 27 -11.97 6.69 -2.68
C LEU A 27 -13.31 6.68 -3.44
N PRO A 28 -13.92 7.81 -3.83
CA PRO A 28 -15.15 7.75 -4.64
C PRO A 28 -14.97 6.92 -5.93
N SER A 29 -13.88 7.13 -6.66
CA SER A 29 -13.56 6.35 -7.85
C SER A 29 -13.20 4.90 -7.52
N ILE A 30 -12.42 4.68 -6.45
CA ILE A 30 -12.02 3.34 -6.00
C ILE A 30 -13.24 2.52 -5.58
N LEU A 31 -14.18 3.10 -4.84
CA LEU A 31 -15.39 2.41 -4.40
C LEU A 31 -16.35 2.07 -5.55
N LYS A 32 -16.28 2.82 -6.64
CA LYS A 32 -17.10 2.59 -7.83
C LYS A 32 -16.48 1.58 -8.79
N PHE A 33 -15.17 1.67 -9.03
CA PHE A 33 -14.48 0.93 -10.10
C PHE A 33 -13.49 -0.12 -9.60
N GLY A 34 -13.23 -0.20 -8.28
CA GLY A 34 -12.11 -0.95 -7.71
C GLY A 34 -10.82 -0.12 -7.70
N LEU A 35 -9.78 -0.68 -7.10
CA LEU A 35 -8.44 -0.10 -7.10
C LEU A 35 -7.75 -0.44 -8.42
N LEU A 36 -7.67 0.53 -9.30
CA LEU A 36 -7.15 0.39 -10.67
C LEU A 36 -5.65 0.68 -10.75
N SER A 37 -4.98 -0.01 -11.66
CA SER A 37 -3.62 0.35 -12.06
C SER A 37 -3.59 1.73 -12.73
N ARG A 38 -2.44 2.43 -12.65
CA ARG A 38 -2.28 3.75 -13.27
C ARG A 38 -2.64 3.76 -14.77
N LYS A 39 -2.22 2.73 -15.50
CA LYS A 39 -2.56 2.59 -16.92
C LYS A 39 -4.07 2.56 -17.14
N CYS A 40 -4.81 1.78 -16.34
CA CYS A 40 -6.27 1.70 -16.46
C CYS A 40 -6.93 3.05 -16.10
N ILE A 41 -6.42 3.77 -15.12
CA ILE A 41 -6.91 5.11 -14.75
C ILE A 41 -6.73 6.09 -15.91
N LEU A 42 -5.53 6.14 -16.49
CA LEU A 42 -5.22 7.07 -17.58
C LEU A 42 -5.99 6.77 -18.88
N GLN A 43 -6.44 5.55 -19.06
CA GLN A 43 -7.27 5.15 -20.21
C GLN A 43 -8.77 5.42 -20.00
N ASN A 44 -9.18 5.81 -18.80
CA ASN A 44 -10.59 6.09 -18.47
C ASN A 44 -10.77 7.55 -18.06
N HIS A 45 -11.30 8.35 -18.97
CA HIS A 45 -11.48 9.80 -18.79
C HIS A 45 -12.52 10.19 -17.73
N ASP A 46 -13.34 9.24 -17.27
CA ASP A 46 -14.35 9.47 -16.24
C ASP A 46 -13.81 9.32 -14.81
N ILE A 47 -12.53 8.95 -14.66
CA ILE A 47 -11.92 8.74 -13.37
C ILE A 47 -11.13 9.97 -12.94
N HIS A 48 -11.61 10.65 -11.89
CA HIS A 48 -10.82 11.66 -11.18
C HIS A 48 -9.84 10.96 -10.23
N PHE A 49 -8.57 11.30 -10.38
CA PHE A 49 -7.50 10.70 -9.60
C PHE A 49 -6.49 11.76 -9.16
N THR A 50 -6.19 11.79 -7.87
CA THR A 50 -5.10 12.58 -7.29
C THR A 50 -3.87 11.71 -7.16
N ASP A 51 -2.82 12.04 -7.89
CA ASP A 51 -1.54 11.35 -7.79
C ASP A 51 -0.82 11.75 -6.51
N ILE A 52 -0.52 10.78 -5.66
CA ILE A 52 0.18 10.99 -4.39
C ILE A 52 1.70 10.75 -4.51
N ALA A 53 2.14 10.13 -5.60
CA ALA A 53 3.55 9.92 -5.84
C ALA A 53 4.22 11.22 -6.32
N ASP A 54 5.52 11.35 -6.01
CA ASP A 54 6.31 12.47 -6.50
C ASP A 54 6.39 12.44 -8.03
N PRO A 55 6.19 13.58 -8.74
CA PRO A 55 6.28 13.64 -10.21
C PRO A 55 7.60 13.10 -10.76
N GLU A 56 8.71 13.27 -10.05
CA GLU A 56 10.00 12.73 -10.46
C GLU A 56 10.03 11.19 -10.38
N ILE A 57 9.42 10.62 -9.32
CA ILE A 57 9.25 9.17 -9.17
C ILE A 57 8.36 8.62 -10.29
N LEU A 58 7.27 9.32 -10.59
CA LEU A 58 6.36 8.96 -11.69
C LEU A 58 7.06 8.99 -13.03
N SER A 59 7.80 10.05 -13.33
CA SER A 59 8.59 10.19 -14.55
C SER A 59 9.64 9.06 -14.69
N LYS A 60 10.32 8.69 -13.61
CA LYS A 60 11.23 7.53 -13.58
C LYS A 60 10.47 6.22 -13.82
N ARG A 61 9.30 6.05 -13.22
CA ARG A 61 8.44 4.88 -13.45
C ARG A 61 7.94 4.79 -14.89
N GLU A 62 7.65 5.90 -15.54
CA GLU A 62 7.22 5.95 -16.94
C GLU A 62 8.37 5.64 -17.91
N ARG A 63 9.56 6.23 -17.69
CA ARG A 63 10.72 6.03 -18.58
C ARG A 63 11.27 4.60 -18.56
N TYR A 64 11.35 4.00 -17.37
CA TYR A 64 11.99 2.69 -17.22
C TYR A 64 11.00 1.53 -17.14
N LYS A 65 9.67 1.81 -16.97
CA LYS A 65 8.72 0.78 -16.57
C LYS A 65 7.29 1.03 -17.04
N GLU A 66 7.12 1.18 -18.34
CA GLU A 66 5.78 1.09 -18.93
C GLU A 66 5.05 -0.20 -18.45
N ALA A 67 5.82 -1.25 -18.14
CA ALA A 67 5.32 -2.46 -17.50
C ALA A 67 4.70 -2.23 -16.12
N LEU A 68 5.31 -1.43 -15.21
CA LEU A 68 4.79 -1.26 -13.84
C LEU A 68 3.52 -0.39 -13.77
N SER A 69 3.28 0.48 -14.73
CA SER A 69 2.04 1.25 -14.81
C SER A 69 0.79 0.38 -14.96
N GLN A 70 0.96 -0.88 -15.39
CA GLN A 70 -0.12 -1.86 -15.55
C GLN A 70 -0.53 -2.54 -14.22
N TYR A 71 0.23 -2.33 -13.15
CA TYR A 71 0.02 -3.01 -11.88
C TYR A 71 -0.50 -2.07 -10.79
N VAL A 72 -1.33 -2.62 -9.92
CA VAL A 72 -1.63 -2.07 -8.59
C VAL A 72 -0.55 -2.56 -7.64
N LEU A 73 0.00 -1.67 -6.83
CA LEU A 73 1.15 -1.92 -5.97
C LEU A 73 0.73 -1.97 -4.50
N PHE A 74 1.24 -2.95 -3.77
CA PHE A 74 1.02 -3.09 -2.32
C PHE A 74 2.36 -3.31 -1.63
N HIS A 75 2.48 -2.83 -0.39
CA HIS A 75 3.60 -3.12 0.50
C HIS A 75 3.24 -4.19 1.53
N PHE A 76 4.24 -4.87 2.08
CA PHE A 76 4.04 -5.94 3.08
C PHE A 76 3.78 -5.42 4.49
N PHE A 77 4.00 -4.13 4.73
CA PHE A 77 3.73 -3.46 6.00
C PHE A 77 3.45 -1.98 5.78
N ALA A 78 2.69 -1.38 6.69
CA ALA A 78 2.45 0.07 6.73
C ALA A 78 3.60 0.80 7.43
N LYS A 79 3.70 2.12 7.22
CA LYS A 79 4.80 2.98 7.69
C LYS A 79 6.14 2.62 7.05
N ASN A 80 6.11 2.15 5.82
CA ASN A 80 7.29 2.01 4.98
C ASN A 80 7.81 3.40 4.53
N PRO A 81 8.98 3.48 3.87
CA PRO A 81 9.54 4.77 3.43
C PRO A 81 8.60 5.60 2.54
N PHE A 82 7.80 4.95 1.67
CA PHE A 82 6.85 5.63 0.81
C PHE A 82 5.69 6.24 1.61
N ASP A 83 5.09 5.46 2.52
CA ASP A 83 4.02 5.95 3.40
C ASP A 83 4.50 7.15 4.22
N GLY A 84 5.77 7.10 4.69
CA GLY A 84 6.40 8.21 5.42
C GLY A 84 6.39 9.50 4.61
N ALA A 85 6.93 9.45 3.39
CA ALA A 85 7.03 10.61 2.51
C ALA A 85 5.64 11.16 2.10
N VAL A 86 4.68 10.27 1.81
CA VAL A 86 3.31 10.65 1.45
C VAL A 86 2.58 11.32 2.62
N CYS A 87 2.65 10.75 3.82
CA CYS A 87 2.00 11.32 4.99
C CYS A 87 2.66 12.63 5.45
N GLU A 88 3.97 12.78 5.27
CA GLU A 88 4.67 14.06 5.53
C GLU A 88 4.17 15.15 4.57
N LYS A 89 3.99 14.83 3.29
CA LYS A 89 3.59 15.80 2.27
C LYS A 89 2.11 16.17 2.32
N TYR A 90 1.23 15.20 2.54
CA TYR A 90 -0.22 15.39 2.41
C TYR A 90 -0.98 15.35 3.74
N GLY A 91 -0.33 14.93 4.83
CA GLY A 91 -0.94 14.71 6.15
C GLY A 91 -1.69 13.39 6.23
N SER A 92 -1.54 12.68 7.36
CA SER A 92 -2.19 11.38 7.61
C SER A 92 -3.72 11.44 7.57
N GLU A 93 -4.32 12.59 7.96
CA GLU A 93 -5.77 12.83 7.90
C GLU A 93 -6.37 12.74 6.48
N ASN A 94 -5.57 12.98 5.45
CA ASN A 94 -6.00 12.98 4.07
C ASN A 94 -5.72 11.64 3.36
N MET A 95 -5.15 10.67 4.09
CA MET A 95 -4.72 9.40 3.54
C MET A 95 -5.58 8.24 4.05
N ALA A 96 -5.76 7.24 3.20
CA ALA A 96 -6.36 5.96 3.55
C ALA A 96 -5.40 4.83 3.16
N ILE A 97 -5.41 3.73 3.93
CA ILE A 97 -4.64 2.52 3.62
C ILE A 97 -5.62 1.39 3.34
N ILE A 98 -5.64 0.93 2.09
CA ILE A 98 -6.42 -0.23 1.65
C ILE A 98 -5.61 -1.48 1.95
N ALA A 99 -6.20 -2.42 2.69
CA ALA A 99 -5.60 -3.69 3.02
C ALA A 99 -6.29 -4.84 2.30
N VAL A 100 -5.49 -5.80 1.82
CA VAL A 100 -5.94 -7.01 1.11
C VAL A 100 -5.33 -8.24 1.79
N TRP A 101 -6.09 -9.34 1.88
CA TRP A 101 -5.59 -10.57 2.46
C TRP A 101 -4.51 -11.22 1.59
N ARG A 102 -3.39 -11.63 2.19
CA ARG A 102 -2.34 -12.39 1.47
C ARG A 102 -2.82 -13.74 0.95
N SER A 103 -3.81 -14.32 1.60
CA SER A 103 -4.38 -15.60 1.15
C SER A 103 -5.01 -15.56 -0.24
N ILE A 104 -5.51 -14.39 -0.68
CA ILE A 104 -6.04 -14.26 -2.04
C ILE A 104 -4.96 -13.95 -3.07
N CYS A 105 -3.80 -13.44 -2.66
CA CYS A 105 -2.74 -13.02 -3.57
C CYS A 105 -2.19 -14.19 -4.39
N GLU A 106 -1.96 -15.32 -3.74
CA GLU A 106 -1.43 -16.51 -4.40
C GLU A 106 -2.42 -17.08 -5.43
N HIS A 107 -3.72 -17.09 -5.10
CA HIS A 107 -4.78 -17.60 -5.98
C HIS A 107 -5.08 -16.65 -7.14
N ASN A 108 -4.91 -15.36 -6.97
CA ASN A 108 -5.26 -14.33 -7.94
C ASN A 108 -4.05 -13.84 -8.75
N ASN A 109 -3.00 -14.64 -8.86
CA ASN A 109 -1.81 -14.37 -9.68
C ASN A 109 -1.09 -13.04 -9.34
N TYR A 110 -1.07 -12.67 -8.05
CA TYR A 110 -0.21 -11.58 -7.61
C TYR A 110 1.25 -11.99 -7.77
N GLN A 111 2.08 -11.02 -8.07
CA GLN A 111 3.52 -11.18 -8.23
C GLN A 111 4.25 -10.37 -7.16
N ILE A 112 5.52 -10.67 -6.95
CA ILE A 112 6.36 -9.96 -5.97
C ILE A 112 7.59 -9.39 -6.65
N ILE A 113 7.88 -8.13 -6.31
CA ILE A 113 9.14 -7.45 -6.54
C ILE A 113 9.84 -7.40 -5.18
N PRO A 114 10.92 -8.18 -4.95
CA PRO A 114 11.47 -8.41 -3.61
C PRO A 114 12.33 -7.26 -3.07
N SER A 115 12.55 -6.21 -3.84
CA SER A 115 13.30 -5.01 -3.48
C SER A 115 12.66 -3.78 -4.08
N HIS A 116 13.28 -2.61 -3.90
CA HIS A 116 12.76 -1.36 -4.48
C HIS A 116 12.65 -1.48 -6.00
N PRO A 117 11.45 -1.25 -6.59
CA PRO A 117 11.25 -1.49 -8.03
C PRO A 117 12.05 -0.57 -8.95
N LEU A 118 12.58 0.54 -8.45
CA LEU A 118 13.42 1.48 -9.20
C LEU A 118 14.93 1.28 -8.98
N ASP A 119 15.33 0.22 -8.30
CA ASP A 119 16.74 -0.06 -8.00
C ASP A 119 17.48 -0.71 -9.18
N SER A 120 16.77 -1.22 -10.17
CA SER A 120 17.31 -1.80 -11.40
C SER A 120 16.53 -1.31 -12.60
N ASP A 121 17.12 -1.39 -13.80
CA ASP A 121 16.50 -0.99 -15.06
C ASP A 121 15.26 -1.85 -15.41
N ALA A 122 15.18 -3.07 -14.87
CA ALA A 122 13.99 -3.93 -14.94
C ALA A 122 13.78 -4.64 -13.61
N PRO A 123 12.65 -4.42 -12.91
CA PRO A 123 12.36 -5.17 -11.69
C PRO A 123 12.07 -6.62 -12.04
N ASP A 124 12.67 -7.51 -11.30
CA ASP A 124 12.34 -8.93 -11.37
C ASP A 124 10.94 -9.16 -10.79
N LEU A 125 10.02 -9.58 -11.63
CA LEU A 125 8.67 -10.00 -11.24
C LEU A 125 8.66 -11.51 -11.04
N TYR A 126 8.47 -11.94 -9.80
CA TYR A 126 8.37 -13.35 -9.43
C TYR A 126 6.92 -13.75 -9.18
N SER A 127 6.58 -15.03 -9.38
CA SER A 127 5.35 -15.58 -8.84
C SER A 127 5.25 -15.32 -7.33
N TYR A 128 4.03 -15.28 -6.77
CA TYR A 128 3.85 -14.94 -5.34
C TYR A 128 4.72 -15.83 -4.45
N GLY A 129 4.66 -17.15 -4.61
CA GLY A 129 5.39 -18.08 -3.76
C GLY A 129 6.92 -18.00 -3.90
N GLU A 130 7.43 -17.79 -5.11
CA GLU A 130 8.88 -17.62 -5.34
C GLU A 130 9.39 -16.28 -4.84
N GLY A 131 8.67 -15.21 -5.17
CA GLY A 131 9.02 -13.88 -4.76
C GLY A 131 8.97 -13.70 -3.24
N PHE A 132 8.00 -14.32 -2.57
CA PHE A 132 7.89 -14.29 -1.11
C PHE A 132 9.15 -14.83 -0.43
N LYS A 133 9.79 -15.86 -0.97
CA LYS A 133 11.05 -16.42 -0.46
C LYS A 133 12.25 -15.49 -0.70
N LYS A 134 12.16 -14.58 -1.67
CA LYS A 134 13.24 -13.64 -2.04
C LYS A 134 13.17 -12.31 -1.29
N VAL A 135 12.04 -11.98 -0.66
CA VAL A 135 11.94 -10.79 0.20
C VAL A 135 12.91 -10.92 1.38
N ARG A 136 13.64 -9.85 1.66
CA ARG A 136 14.61 -9.79 2.78
C ARG A 136 13.89 -9.63 4.12
N TRP A 137 13.14 -10.67 4.55
CA TRP A 137 12.32 -10.66 5.75
C TRP A 137 13.09 -10.32 7.02
N ASN A 138 14.35 -10.76 7.12
CA ASN A 138 15.23 -10.43 8.24
C ASN A 138 15.38 -8.92 8.43
N ILE A 139 15.33 -8.12 7.37
CA ILE A 139 15.35 -6.65 7.43
C ILE A 139 13.96 -6.10 7.75
N LEU A 140 12.92 -6.63 7.09
CA LEU A 140 11.55 -6.16 7.29
C LEU A 140 11.03 -6.47 8.70
N ASP A 141 11.46 -7.55 9.31
CA ASP A 141 11.02 -7.97 10.64
C ASP A 141 11.78 -7.25 11.76
N ASP A 142 13.00 -6.78 11.50
CA ASP A 142 13.82 -6.03 12.45
C ASP A 142 13.38 -4.55 12.56
N ARG A 143 12.25 -4.35 13.24
CA ARG A 143 11.61 -3.01 13.35
C ARG A 143 12.42 -1.99 14.11
N GLU A 144 13.22 -2.45 15.07
CA GLU A 144 13.99 -1.57 15.96
C GLU A 144 15.19 -0.96 15.25
N HIS A 145 15.77 -1.69 14.28
CA HIS A 145 16.96 -1.28 13.54
C HIS A 145 16.69 -0.82 12.10
N ARG A 146 15.41 -0.58 11.72
CA ARG A 146 15.08 -0.05 10.40
C ARG A 146 15.48 1.42 10.27
N ASP A 147 16.73 1.67 9.95
CA ASP A 147 17.19 3.01 9.58
C ASP A 147 17.03 3.24 8.08
N TYR A 148 16.02 4.02 7.71
CA TYR A 148 15.74 4.36 6.30
C TYR A 148 16.76 5.32 5.67
N LYS A 149 17.73 5.84 6.42
CA LYS A 149 18.90 6.54 5.88
C LYS A 149 19.86 5.56 5.23
N ASN A 150 19.90 4.32 5.72
CA ASN A 150 20.64 3.24 5.07
C ASN A 150 19.91 2.81 3.78
N ALA A 151 20.59 2.97 2.64
CA ALA A 151 20.01 2.69 1.32
C ALA A 151 19.57 1.22 1.16
N GLU A 152 20.35 0.27 1.68
CA GLU A 152 20.02 -1.16 1.56
C GLU A 152 18.82 -1.55 2.39
N ILE A 153 18.67 -0.99 3.60
CA ILE A 153 17.47 -1.18 4.44
C ILE A 153 16.26 -0.56 3.75
N ARG A 154 16.40 0.68 3.25
CA ARG A 154 15.33 1.36 2.53
C ARG A 154 14.86 0.58 1.30
N LYS A 155 15.80 0.06 0.48
CA LYS A 155 15.50 -0.77 -0.70
C LYS A 155 14.73 -2.03 -0.32
N ALA A 156 15.16 -2.76 0.70
CA ALA A 156 14.49 -3.95 1.20
C ALA A 156 13.06 -3.63 1.65
N CYS A 157 12.88 -2.55 2.42
CA CYS A 157 11.58 -2.12 2.95
C CYS A 157 10.60 -1.63 1.87
N MET A 158 11.07 -1.45 0.63
CA MET A 158 10.25 -1.10 -0.54
C MET A 158 9.90 -2.30 -1.42
N ALA A 159 10.03 -3.53 -0.90
CA ALA A 159 9.50 -4.71 -1.57
C ALA A 159 7.99 -4.58 -1.79
N GLU A 160 7.53 -4.97 -2.96
CA GLU A 160 6.14 -4.80 -3.39
C GLU A 160 5.48 -6.13 -3.77
N CYS A 161 4.20 -6.27 -3.44
CA CYS A 161 3.30 -7.27 -4.00
C CYS A 161 2.42 -6.56 -5.02
N VAL A 162 2.35 -7.06 -6.24
CA VAL A 162 1.73 -6.37 -7.37
C VAL A 162 0.72 -7.24 -8.09
N VAL A 163 -0.35 -6.64 -8.61
CA VAL A 163 -1.35 -7.33 -9.42
C VAL A 163 -1.72 -6.50 -10.64
N LYS A 164 -1.87 -7.16 -11.78
CA LYS A 164 -2.17 -6.49 -13.05
C LYS A 164 -3.63 -6.03 -13.11
N GLY A 165 -3.84 -4.79 -13.54
CA GLY A 165 -5.15 -4.25 -13.88
C GLY A 165 -5.92 -3.67 -12.70
N CYS A 166 -6.74 -4.47 -12.01
CA CYS A 166 -7.70 -4.00 -11.01
C CYS A 166 -7.78 -4.94 -9.82
N VAL A 167 -8.00 -4.37 -8.63
CA VAL A 167 -8.41 -5.09 -7.41
C VAL A 167 -9.85 -4.69 -7.08
N PRO A 168 -10.82 -5.60 -7.15
CA PRO A 168 -12.22 -5.28 -6.87
C PRO A 168 -12.42 -4.95 -5.38
N VAL A 169 -13.41 -4.12 -5.08
CA VAL A 169 -13.75 -3.70 -3.70
C VAL A 169 -14.09 -4.90 -2.80
N SER A 170 -14.60 -6.00 -3.38
CA SER A 170 -14.87 -7.25 -2.65
C SER A 170 -13.64 -7.83 -1.97
N ASP A 171 -12.45 -7.60 -2.55
CA ASP A 171 -11.16 -8.13 -2.08
C ASP A 171 -10.54 -7.27 -0.98
N PHE A 172 -11.10 -6.08 -0.70
CA PHE A 172 -10.62 -5.25 0.39
C PHE A 172 -10.96 -5.89 1.73
N ALA A 173 -9.94 -6.23 2.51
CA ALA A 173 -10.11 -6.67 3.88
C ALA A 173 -10.54 -5.51 4.78
N TYR A 174 -9.79 -4.39 4.68
CA TYR A 174 -10.02 -3.17 5.45
C TYR A 174 -9.63 -1.93 4.66
N ILE A 175 -10.22 -0.79 5.06
CA ILE A 175 -9.74 0.55 4.75
C ILE A 175 -9.41 1.21 6.08
N TYR A 176 -8.12 1.39 6.37
CA TYR A 176 -7.67 2.09 7.56
C TYR A 176 -7.61 3.59 7.31
N VAL A 177 -8.05 4.36 8.29
CA VAL A 177 -8.01 5.82 8.31
C VAL A 177 -7.41 6.33 9.62
N TYR A 178 -6.92 7.56 9.59
CA TYR A 178 -6.22 8.13 10.75
C TYR A 178 -7.16 8.50 11.89
N SER A 179 -8.39 9.00 11.61
CA SER A 179 -9.30 9.52 12.61
C SER A 179 -10.76 9.19 12.31
N GLU A 180 -11.64 9.41 13.31
CA GLU A 180 -13.10 9.31 13.12
C GLU A 180 -13.60 10.33 12.10
N ARG A 181 -13.02 11.54 12.06
CA ARG A 181 -13.35 12.55 11.04
C ARG A 181 -13.08 12.05 9.63
N ALA A 182 -11.94 11.39 9.41
CA ALA A 182 -11.63 10.77 8.11
C ALA A 182 -12.61 9.65 7.76
N LYS A 183 -12.98 8.82 8.74
CA LYS A 183 -13.99 7.77 8.59
C LYS A 183 -15.36 8.34 8.21
N GLU A 184 -15.83 9.37 8.91
CA GLU A 184 -17.11 10.04 8.62
C GLU A 184 -17.13 10.65 7.20
N LYS A 185 -15.98 11.22 6.74
CA LYS A 185 -15.85 11.72 5.37
C LYS A 185 -16.09 10.60 4.35
N ILE A 186 -15.52 9.42 4.58
CA ILE A 186 -15.67 8.27 3.67
C ILE A 186 -17.10 7.73 3.71
N LEU A 187 -17.72 7.61 4.90
CA LEU A 187 -19.08 7.06 5.04
C LEU A 187 -20.15 7.90 4.32
N LYS A 188 -19.87 9.16 3.98
CA LYS A 188 -20.74 10.03 3.18
C LYS A 188 -20.58 9.82 1.67
N MET A 189 -19.60 9.03 1.23
CA MET A 189 -19.37 8.76 -0.19
C MET A 189 -20.37 7.73 -0.71
N GLU A 190 -20.69 7.83 -1.97
CA GLU A 190 -21.46 6.81 -2.68
C GLU A 190 -20.73 5.45 -2.59
N ASN A 191 -21.48 4.38 -2.43
CA ASN A 191 -21.00 2.99 -2.28
C ASN A 191 -20.23 2.68 -0.98
N ALA A 192 -19.96 3.65 -0.10
CA ALA A 192 -19.24 3.40 1.17
C ALA A 192 -20.06 2.55 2.15
N VAL A 193 -21.39 2.62 2.09
CA VAL A 193 -22.29 1.85 2.98
C VAL A 193 -22.05 0.35 2.85
N ALA A 194 -21.77 -0.15 1.65
CA ALA A 194 -21.53 -1.57 1.39
C ALA A 194 -20.29 -2.13 2.10
N ILE A 195 -19.35 -1.26 2.47
CA ILE A 195 -18.08 -1.64 3.10
C ILE A 195 -17.87 -0.96 4.47
N LYS A 196 -18.91 -0.36 5.06
CA LYS A 196 -18.80 0.42 6.30
C LYS A 196 -18.07 -0.31 7.44
N ASP A 197 -18.33 -1.61 7.58
CA ASP A 197 -17.74 -2.44 8.64
C ASP A 197 -16.25 -2.74 8.41
N ARG A 198 -15.76 -2.51 7.19
CA ARG A 198 -14.35 -2.64 6.82
C ARG A 198 -13.57 -1.33 7.00
N ILE A 199 -14.23 -0.20 7.22
CA ILE A 199 -13.59 1.10 7.45
C ILE A 199 -13.25 1.23 8.93
N GLN A 200 -11.96 1.23 9.26
CA GLN A 200 -11.47 1.20 10.64
C GLN A 200 -10.55 2.39 10.93
N VAL A 201 -10.78 3.04 12.07
CA VAL A 201 -9.87 4.07 12.56
C VAL A 201 -8.69 3.40 13.25
N MET A 202 -7.49 3.56 12.68
CA MET A 202 -6.27 2.93 13.15
C MET A 202 -5.08 3.87 12.98
N PRO A 203 -4.94 4.91 13.84
CA PRO A 203 -3.84 5.89 13.74
C PRO A 203 -2.45 5.24 13.75
N SER A 204 -2.32 4.09 14.44
CA SER A 204 -1.07 3.36 14.52
C SER A 204 -0.56 2.80 13.18
N MET A 205 -1.39 2.75 12.16
CA MET A 205 -1.00 2.33 10.80
C MET A 205 -0.30 3.46 10.02
N PHE A 206 -0.40 4.71 10.49
CA PHE A 206 0.17 5.86 9.83
C PHE A 206 1.46 6.31 10.50
N PRO A 207 2.42 6.89 9.75
CA PRO A 207 3.59 7.54 10.35
C PRO A 207 3.17 8.64 11.32
N ILE A 208 3.91 8.78 12.40
CA ILE A 208 3.72 9.89 13.35
C ILE A 208 4.29 11.14 12.67
N SER A 209 3.45 12.16 12.46
CA SER A 209 3.91 13.48 12.03
C SER A 209 4.89 14.02 13.08
N ARG A 210 6.10 14.35 12.66
CA ARG A 210 7.11 14.99 13.50
C ARG A 210 6.83 16.47 13.65
#